data_e5987eaadc6df709ce25fb6d66512a3b
#
_entry.id   e5987eaadc6df709ce25fb6d66512a3b
#
_cell.length_a   1.000
_cell.length_b   1.000
_cell.length_c   1.000
_cell.angle_alpha   90.00
_cell.angle_beta   90.00
_cell.angle_gamma   90.00
#
_symmetry.space_group_name_H-M   'P 1'
#
loop_
_entity.id
_entity.type
_entity.pdbx_description
1 polymer ?
#
loop_
_entity_poly.entity_id
_entity_poly.type
_entity_poly.pdbx_seq_one_letter_code
_entity_poly.pdbx_strand_id
1 'polypeptide(L)'
;MKGSFAHLRVSSEYSIFKGILSIEKLVEKAKQHGMPAIALTDHNNMFGLVKFFKKCEKEGIKPISGSTLNISQSPKDKAFEILCLAKNINGHKNLMHGLSKVSRSQTNSIQYDDFITVSNDIFIISGSENSEIFSLILNDKEDQAVNLIEKYQADFKDNFIIEIQDTGKESHKIFISSILP
;
A
#
# COMPACT_ATOMS: atom_id res chain seq x y z
N MET A 1 28.55 -3.32 2.79
CA MET A 1 27.44 -3.05 3.74
C MET A 1 26.39 -4.12 3.49
N LYS A 2 26.00 -4.93 4.52
CA LYS A 2 24.83 -5.79 4.41
C LYS A 2 23.63 -4.84 4.29
N GLY A 3 22.95 -4.82 3.13
CA GLY A 3 21.76 -4.01 2.94
C GLY A 3 20.70 -4.38 3.97
N SER A 4 20.19 -3.40 4.71
CA SER A 4 19.06 -3.62 5.61
C SER A 4 17.79 -3.69 4.77
N PHE A 5 17.03 -4.78 4.91
CA PHE A 5 15.75 -4.98 4.22
C PHE A 5 14.59 -4.75 5.20
N ALA A 6 13.51 -4.18 4.72
CA ALA A 6 12.26 -4.04 5.48
C ALA A 6 11.06 -4.33 4.57
N HIS A 7 10.11 -5.14 5.05
CA HIS A 7 8.85 -5.33 4.35
C HIS A 7 7.96 -4.10 4.49
N LEU A 8 7.55 -3.52 3.36
CA LEU A 8 6.67 -2.36 3.30
C LEU A 8 5.21 -2.70 2.99
N ARG A 9 4.93 -3.91 2.47
CA ARG A 9 3.59 -4.44 2.25
C ARG A 9 3.41 -5.70 3.10
N VAL A 10 2.65 -5.58 4.18
CA VAL A 10 2.40 -6.70 5.11
C VAL A 10 0.96 -6.65 5.60
N SER A 11 0.23 -7.73 5.37
CA SER A 11 -1.14 -7.91 5.86
C SER A 11 -1.15 -8.82 7.09
N SER A 12 -1.85 -8.42 8.13
CA SER A 12 -2.06 -9.22 9.34
C SER A 12 -3.41 -9.95 9.33
N GLU A 13 -3.71 -10.66 10.40
CA GLU A 13 -5.01 -11.28 10.70
C GLU A 13 -6.22 -10.31 10.60
N TYR A 14 -5.97 -8.98 10.63
CA TYR A 14 -7.00 -7.96 10.45
C TYR A 14 -7.36 -7.70 8.98
N SER A 15 -6.59 -8.25 8.04
CA SER A 15 -6.94 -8.27 6.60
C SER A 15 -7.65 -9.57 6.26
N ILE A 16 -8.96 -9.61 6.47
CA ILE A 16 -9.78 -10.80 6.25
C ILE A 16 -9.56 -11.34 4.82
N PHE A 17 -9.32 -12.65 4.69
CA PHE A 17 -8.96 -13.37 3.45
C PHE A 17 -7.62 -13.03 2.81
N LYS A 18 -6.85 -12.05 3.32
CA LYS A 18 -5.55 -11.64 2.75
C LYS A 18 -4.38 -11.90 3.69
N GLY A 19 -4.58 -11.78 5.01
CA GLY A 19 -3.57 -12.00 6.03
C GLY A 19 -3.89 -13.20 6.93
N ILE A 20 -2.90 -14.03 7.20
CA ILE A 20 -3.04 -15.22 8.05
C ILE A 20 -2.17 -15.18 9.31
N LEU A 21 -1.21 -14.24 9.36
CA LEU A 21 -0.30 -14.14 10.49
C LEU A 21 -0.81 -13.13 11.52
N SER A 22 -0.72 -13.50 12.79
CA SER A 22 -0.95 -12.56 13.87
C SER A 22 0.15 -11.50 13.92
N ILE A 23 -0.17 -10.34 14.48
CA ILE A 23 0.79 -9.24 14.63
C ILE A 23 2.04 -9.68 15.39
N GLU A 24 1.88 -10.48 16.44
CA GLU A 24 3.01 -11.02 17.21
C GLU A 24 3.97 -11.80 16.32
N LYS A 25 3.43 -12.73 15.52
CA LYS A 25 4.23 -13.55 14.61
C LYS A 25 4.90 -12.74 13.51
N LEU A 26 4.24 -11.70 12.99
CA LEU A 26 4.81 -10.80 11.99
C LEU A 26 6.07 -10.09 12.54
N VAL A 27 5.96 -9.49 13.73
CA VAL A 27 7.08 -8.78 14.36
C VAL A 27 8.19 -9.76 14.77
N GLU A 28 7.86 -10.94 15.29
CA GLU A 28 8.84 -11.98 15.62
C GLU A 28 9.61 -12.44 14.38
N LYS A 29 8.95 -12.62 13.24
CA LYS A 29 9.60 -12.95 11.97
C LYS A 29 10.52 -11.83 11.49
N ALA A 30 10.08 -10.58 11.55
CA ALA A 30 10.93 -9.44 11.21
C ALA A 30 12.21 -9.41 12.07
N LYS A 31 12.10 -9.66 13.38
CA LYS A 31 13.24 -9.76 14.29
C LYS A 31 14.17 -10.92 13.95
N GLN A 32 13.62 -12.13 13.69
CA GLN A 32 14.39 -13.32 13.32
C GLN A 32 15.21 -13.08 12.05
N HIS A 33 14.69 -12.32 11.10
CA HIS A 33 15.37 -11.95 9.85
C HIS A 33 16.25 -10.71 9.96
N GLY A 34 16.41 -10.13 11.15
CA GLY A 34 17.25 -8.94 11.38
C GLY A 34 16.74 -7.68 10.68
N MET A 35 15.44 -7.56 10.45
CA MET A 35 14.85 -6.38 9.83
C MET A 35 14.86 -5.20 10.81
N PRO A 36 15.36 -4.03 10.42
CA PRO A 36 15.38 -2.85 11.29
C PRO A 36 13.99 -2.20 11.42
N ALA A 37 13.11 -2.45 10.45
CA ALA A 37 11.77 -1.89 10.37
C ALA A 37 10.82 -2.88 9.69
N ILE A 38 9.52 -2.70 9.94
CA ILE A 38 8.45 -3.41 9.24
C ILE A 38 7.22 -2.49 9.15
N ALA A 39 6.49 -2.54 8.03
CA ALA A 39 5.21 -1.87 7.90
C ALA A 39 4.05 -2.81 8.27
N LEU A 40 2.95 -2.22 8.75
CA LEU A 40 1.65 -2.88 8.79
C LEU A 40 0.73 -2.14 7.82
N THR A 41 0.19 -2.87 6.84
CA THR A 41 -0.56 -2.30 5.71
C THR A 41 -1.84 -3.08 5.43
N ASP A 42 -2.61 -3.32 6.48
CA ASP A 42 -3.88 -4.01 6.41
C ASP A 42 -4.84 -3.33 5.42
N HIS A 43 -5.70 -4.15 4.80
CA HIS A 43 -6.59 -3.71 3.73
C HIS A 43 -7.78 -2.92 4.27
N ASN A 44 -7.90 -1.67 3.85
CA ASN A 44 -8.96 -0.73 4.23
C ASN A 44 -9.15 -0.56 5.75
N ASN A 45 -8.13 -0.83 6.54
CA ASN A 45 -8.21 -0.65 8.00
C ASN A 45 -6.84 -0.46 8.66
N MET A 46 -6.86 -0.04 9.93
CA MET A 46 -5.70 0.07 10.80
C MET A 46 -6.01 -0.50 12.20
N PHE A 47 -6.86 -1.52 12.28
CA PHE A 47 -7.35 -2.05 13.56
C PHE A 47 -6.23 -2.65 14.42
N GLY A 48 -5.26 -3.29 13.79
CA GLY A 48 -4.11 -3.90 14.45
C GLY A 48 -3.00 -2.94 14.88
N LEU A 49 -3.07 -1.65 14.50
CA LEU A 49 -1.92 -0.76 14.54
C LEU A 49 -1.38 -0.52 15.97
N VAL A 50 -2.25 -0.32 16.95
CA VAL A 50 -1.84 -0.09 18.36
C VAL A 50 -1.09 -1.31 18.91
N LYS A 51 -1.60 -2.50 18.66
CA LYS A 51 -0.99 -3.78 19.04
C LYS A 51 0.37 -3.94 18.35
N PHE A 52 0.43 -3.61 17.05
CA PHE A 52 1.64 -3.67 16.25
C PHE A 52 2.74 -2.74 16.77
N PHE A 53 2.43 -1.47 17.04
CA PHE A 53 3.40 -0.50 17.57
C PHE A 53 3.97 -0.96 18.91
N LYS A 54 3.12 -1.37 19.85
CA LYS A 54 3.56 -1.88 21.16
C LYS A 54 4.48 -3.10 21.03
N LYS A 55 4.16 -4.03 20.11
CA LYS A 55 5.01 -5.21 19.89
C LYS A 55 6.32 -4.83 19.25
N CYS A 56 6.34 -3.95 18.25
CA CYS A 56 7.56 -3.47 17.61
C CYS A 56 8.48 -2.75 18.60
N GLU A 57 7.94 -1.85 19.43
CA GLU A 57 8.70 -1.15 20.47
C GLU A 57 9.37 -2.13 21.43
N LYS A 58 8.63 -3.13 21.92
CA LYS A 58 9.18 -4.18 22.80
C LYS A 58 10.32 -4.97 22.14
N GLU A 59 10.26 -5.20 20.84
CA GLU A 59 11.26 -5.98 20.09
C GLU A 59 12.39 -5.13 19.50
N GLY A 60 12.35 -3.80 19.66
CA GLY A 60 13.36 -2.88 19.14
C GLY A 60 13.33 -2.73 17.60
N ILE A 61 12.16 -2.92 16.98
CA ILE A 61 11.95 -2.80 15.53
C ILE A 61 11.18 -1.51 15.26
N LYS A 62 11.57 -0.74 14.22
CA LYS A 62 10.86 0.47 13.84
C LYS A 62 9.52 0.12 13.16
N PRO A 63 8.36 0.50 13.73
CA PRO A 63 7.07 0.31 13.09
C PRO A 63 6.85 1.38 12.02
N ILE A 64 6.26 0.98 10.89
CA ILE A 64 5.81 1.88 9.81
C ILE A 64 4.29 1.73 9.70
N SER A 65 3.59 2.84 9.85
CA SER A 65 2.13 2.90 9.74
C SER A 65 1.71 3.00 8.28
N GLY A 66 0.80 2.13 7.85
CA GLY A 66 0.25 2.15 6.50
C GLY A 66 -1.10 1.45 6.40
N SER A 67 -1.67 1.47 5.22
CA SER A 67 -2.84 0.68 4.83
C SER A 67 -2.87 0.53 3.32
N THR A 68 -3.42 -0.58 2.83
CA THR A 68 -3.79 -0.74 1.42
C THR A 68 -5.23 -0.26 1.26
N LEU A 69 -5.43 0.78 0.45
CA LEU A 69 -6.74 1.40 0.20
C LEU A 69 -7.30 0.97 -1.14
N ASN A 70 -8.61 0.82 -1.21
CA ASN A 70 -9.33 0.76 -2.46
C ASN A 70 -9.64 2.19 -2.94
N ILE A 71 -9.25 2.50 -4.17
CA ILE A 71 -9.51 3.79 -4.84
C ILE A 71 -10.32 3.54 -6.10
N SER A 72 -11.30 4.40 -6.39
CA SER A 72 -12.06 4.40 -7.63
C SER A 72 -12.12 5.80 -8.21
N GLN A 73 -12.21 5.91 -9.55
CA GLN A 73 -12.36 7.22 -10.21
C GLN A 73 -13.77 7.78 -9.98
N SER A 74 -14.78 6.93 -9.95
CA SER A 74 -16.15 7.29 -9.58
C SER A 74 -16.83 6.16 -8.78
N PRO A 75 -18.00 6.40 -8.14
CA PRO A 75 -18.69 5.38 -7.35
C PRO A 75 -19.15 4.15 -8.16
N LYS A 76 -19.22 4.26 -9.49
CA LYS A 76 -19.64 3.17 -10.39
C LYS A 76 -18.47 2.38 -10.97
N ASP A 77 -17.26 2.90 -10.83
CA ASP A 77 -16.08 2.29 -11.40
C ASP A 77 -15.53 1.18 -10.50
N LYS A 78 -14.83 0.24 -11.12
CA LYS A 78 -14.06 -0.75 -10.37
C LYS A 78 -13.04 -0.03 -9.47
N ALA A 79 -12.98 -0.44 -8.22
CA ALA A 79 -11.94 0.01 -7.31
C ALA A 79 -10.65 -0.79 -7.51
N PHE A 80 -9.51 -0.11 -7.39
CA PHE A 80 -8.18 -0.68 -7.45
C PHE A 80 -7.42 -0.42 -6.15
N GLU A 81 -6.45 -1.26 -5.85
CA GLU A 81 -5.63 -1.12 -4.65
C GLU A 81 -4.49 -0.14 -4.87
N ILE A 82 -4.25 0.69 -3.85
CA ILE A 82 -3.06 1.52 -3.70
C ILE A 82 -2.51 1.34 -2.28
N LEU A 83 -1.19 1.25 -2.15
CA LEU A 83 -0.55 1.12 -0.85
C LEU A 83 -0.13 2.50 -0.35
N CYS A 84 -0.50 2.82 0.88
CA CYS A 84 -0.23 4.09 1.54
C CYS A 84 0.63 3.89 2.78
N LEU A 85 1.75 4.63 2.90
CA LEU A 85 2.61 4.63 4.08
C LEU A 85 2.73 6.05 4.64
N ALA A 86 2.45 6.22 5.93
CA ALA A 86 2.56 7.51 6.59
C ALA A 86 4.03 7.92 6.76
N LYS A 87 4.40 9.14 6.35
CA LYS A 87 5.74 9.71 6.50
C LYS A 87 6.00 10.19 7.94
N ASN A 88 4.95 10.69 8.57
CA ASN A 88 4.97 11.29 9.89
C ASN A 88 3.57 11.23 10.54
N ILE A 89 3.41 11.88 11.70
CA ILE A 89 2.14 11.88 12.43
C ILE A 89 0.99 12.55 11.65
N ASN A 90 1.27 13.54 10.79
CA ASN A 90 0.25 14.17 9.97
C ASN A 90 -0.21 13.21 8.87
N GLY A 91 0.72 12.52 8.20
CA GLY A 91 0.41 11.47 7.24
C GLY A 91 -0.41 10.34 7.86
N HIS A 92 -0.11 9.95 9.11
CA HIS A 92 -0.91 8.98 9.85
C HIS A 92 -2.35 9.46 10.06
N LYS A 93 -2.55 10.73 10.49
CA LYS A 93 -3.89 11.32 10.65
C LYS A 93 -4.63 11.40 9.31
N ASN A 94 -3.94 11.81 8.25
CA ASN A 94 -4.51 11.87 6.90
C ASN A 94 -4.95 10.49 6.41
N LEU A 95 -4.15 9.46 6.65
CA LEU A 95 -4.51 8.08 6.33
C LEU A 95 -5.75 7.61 7.11
N MET A 96 -5.88 7.95 8.39
CA MET A 96 -7.10 7.69 9.17
C MET A 96 -8.32 8.41 8.59
N HIS A 97 -8.16 9.65 8.12
CA HIS A 97 -9.25 10.38 7.43
C HIS A 97 -9.66 9.70 6.13
N GLY A 98 -8.69 9.25 5.32
CA GLY A 98 -8.94 8.48 4.11
C GLY A 98 -9.72 7.18 4.41
N LEU A 99 -9.28 6.42 5.40
CA LEU A 99 -9.97 5.20 5.85
C LEU A 99 -11.39 5.46 6.36
N SER A 100 -11.62 6.60 7.01
CA SER A 100 -12.97 7.00 7.45
C SER A 100 -13.88 7.28 6.25
N LYS A 101 -13.35 7.85 5.15
CA LYS A 101 -14.10 8.04 3.91
C LYS A 101 -14.42 6.69 3.26
N VAL A 102 -13.44 5.77 3.18
CA VAL A 102 -13.64 4.39 2.68
C VAL A 102 -14.76 3.69 3.47
N SER A 103 -14.70 3.72 4.80
CA SER A 103 -15.66 3.04 5.67
C SER A 103 -17.10 3.57 5.56
N ARG A 104 -17.27 4.85 5.20
CA ARG A 104 -18.59 5.46 4.98
C ARG A 104 -19.12 5.27 3.56
N SER A 105 -18.27 4.84 2.64
CA SER A 105 -18.64 4.63 1.24
C SER A 105 -19.39 3.31 1.08
N GLN A 106 -20.42 3.30 0.23
CA GLN A 106 -21.16 2.08 -0.11
C GLN A 106 -20.34 1.09 -0.94
N THR A 107 -19.28 1.58 -1.61
CA THR A 107 -18.40 0.79 -2.48
C THR A 107 -17.15 0.27 -1.77
N ASN A 108 -17.01 0.57 -0.47
CA ASN A 108 -15.80 0.25 0.30
C ASN A 108 -14.50 0.75 -0.37
N SER A 109 -14.60 1.92 -1.02
CA SER A 109 -13.49 2.60 -1.69
C SER A 109 -13.56 4.11 -1.46
N ILE A 110 -12.44 4.81 -1.62
CA ILE A 110 -12.37 6.27 -1.67
C ILE A 110 -12.32 6.73 -3.12
N GLN A 111 -13.03 7.79 -3.47
CA GLN A 111 -12.89 8.39 -4.79
C GLN A 111 -11.55 9.12 -4.91
N TYR A 112 -10.99 9.13 -6.13
CA TYR A 112 -9.67 9.69 -6.37
C TYR A 112 -9.54 11.15 -5.94
N ASP A 113 -10.52 12.00 -6.27
CA ASP A 113 -10.51 13.42 -5.89
C ASP A 113 -10.54 13.62 -4.37
N ASP A 114 -11.30 12.79 -3.67
CA ASP A 114 -11.31 12.77 -2.21
C ASP A 114 -9.99 12.27 -1.62
N PHE A 115 -9.34 11.28 -2.28
CA PHE A 115 -8.06 10.75 -1.84
C PHE A 115 -6.96 11.80 -1.93
N ILE A 116 -6.90 12.61 -3.01
CA ILE A 116 -5.93 13.70 -3.14
C ILE A 116 -6.00 14.64 -1.93
N THR A 117 -7.19 14.94 -1.41
CA THR A 117 -7.34 15.85 -0.26
C THR A 117 -6.70 15.33 1.04
N VAL A 118 -6.48 14.03 1.14
CA VAL A 118 -5.91 13.37 2.34
C VAL A 118 -4.55 12.70 2.07
N SER A 119 -3.94 12.94 0.91
CA SER A 119 -2.69 12.28 0.50
C SER A 119 -1.41 12.96 1.00
N ASN A 120 -1.51 14.14 1.63
CA ASN A 120 -0.35 14.85 2.15
C ASN A 120 0.39 14.02 3.21
N ASP A 121 1.73 14.11 3.20
CA ASP A 121 2.60 13.37 4.12
C ASP A 121 2.44 11.84 4.07
N ILE A 122 2.02 11.31 2.93
CA ILE A 122 1.87 9.87 2.67
C ILE A 122 2.72 9.49 1.46
N PHE A 123 3.47 8.40 1.53
CA PHE A 123 3.99 7.73 0.35
C PHE A 123 2.86 6.94 -0.29
N ILE A 124 2.69 7.14 -1.60
CA ILE A 124 1.68 6.51 -2.43
C ILE A 124 2.40 5.50 -3.32
N ILE A 125 2.11 4.23 -3.13
CA ILE A 125 2.76 3.14 -3.85
C ILE A 125 1.72 2.50 -4.76
N SER A 126 2.06 2.30 -6.02
CA SER A 126 1.12 1.95 -7.11
C SER A 126 0.19 0.76 -6.84
N GLY A 127 0.50 -0.03 -5.84
CA GLY A 127 -0.19 -1.27 -5.57
C GLY A 127 0.41 -2.46 -6.34
N SER A 128 -0.07 -3.65 -6.01
CA SER A 128 0.39 -4.90 -6.59
C SER A 128 -0.46 -5.32 -7.80
N GLU A 129 -0.65 -6.63 -7.98
CA GLU A 129 -1.49 -7.22 -9.03
C GLU A 129 -2.97 -6.73 -9.06
N ASN A 130 -3.44 -6.06 -7.98
CA ASN A 130 -4.78 -5.45 -7.91
C ASN A 130 -4.77 -3.94 -8.21
N SER A 131 -3.65 -3.38 -8.65
CA SER A 131 -3.57 -1.96 -9.03
C SER A 131 -4.13 -1.69 -10.41
N GLU A 132 -4.54 -0.43 -10.64
CA GLU A 132 -5.03 0.00 -11.95
C GLU A 132 -3.93 -0.07 -13.00
N ILE A 133 -2.71 0.37 -12.68
CA ILE A 133 -1.54 0.34 -13.59
C ILE A 133 -1.25 -1.10 -14.04
N PHE A 134 -1.21 -2.05 -13.10
CA PHE A 134 -1.00 -3.46 -13.42
C PHE A 134 -2.09 -4.02 -14.33
N SER A 135 -3.36 -3.69 -14.02
CA SER A 135 -4.51 -4.11 -14.85
C SER A 135 -4.44 -3.54 -16.26
N LEU A 136 -4.03 -2.27 -16.44
CA LEU A 136 -3.92 -1.63 -17.75
C LEU A 136 -2.85 -2.32 -18.60
N ILE A 137 -1.67 -2.56 -18.05
CA ILE A 137 -0.56 -3.20 -18.75
C ILE A 137 -0.95 -4.62 -19.20
N LEU A 138 -1.56 -5.43 -18.31
CA LEU A 138 -1.98 -6.79 -18.67
C LEU A 138 -3.13 -6.86 -19.71
N ASN A 139 -3.81 -5.76 -19.98
CA ASN A 139 -4.85 -5.66 -20.99
C ASN A 139 -4.36 -4.91 -22.24
N ASP A 140 -3.06 -4.84 -22.48
CA ASP A 140 -2.44 -4.18 -23.64
C ASP A 140 -2.83 -2.69 -23.78
N LYS A 141 -3.04 -1.99 -22.65
CA LYS A 141 -3.41 -0.58 -22.57
C LYS A 141 -2.26 0.28 -22.06
N GLU A 142 -1.08 0.10 -22.63
CA GLU A 142 0.15 0.76 -22.17
C GLU A 142 0.04 2.29 -22.18
N ASP A 143 -0.52 2.90 -23.23
CA ASP A 143 -0.72 4.36 -23.29
C ASP A 143 -1.57 4.88 -22.11
N GLN A 144 -2.61 4.11 -21.71
CA GLN A 144 -3.44 4.48 -20.58
C GLN A 144 -2.68 4.31 -19.25
N ALA A 145 -1.83 3.30 -19.15
CA ALA A 145 -0.98 3.11 -17.97
C ALA A 145 0.03 4.25 -17.84
N VAL A 146 0.68 4.68 -18.92
CA VAL A 146 1.60 5.83 -18.95
C VAL A 146 0.87 7.10 -18.50
N ASN A 147 -0.27 7.42 -19.10
CA ASN A 147 -1.07 8.59 -18.73
C ASN A 147 -1.47 8.58 -17.24
N LEU A 148 -1.80 7.41 -16.69
CA LEU A 148 -2.13 7.27 -15.27
C LEU A 148 -0.91 7.47 -14.37
N ILE A 149 0.26 6.96 -14.77
CA ILE A 149 1.52 7.18 -14.06
C ILE A 149 1.88 8.66 -14.04
N GLU A 150 1.79 9.35 -15.18
CA GLU A 150 2.04 10.79 -15.29
C GLU A 150 1.09 11.59 -14.41
N LYS A 151 -0.21 11.23 -14.40
CA LYS A 151 -1.20 11.84 -13.51
C LYS A 151 -0.81 11.65 -12.03
N TYR A 152 -0.43 10.45 -11.62
CA TYR A 152 -0.03 10.18 -10.24
C TYR A 152 1.27 10.91 -9.87
N GLN A 153 2.22 11.01 -10.80
CA GLN A 153 3.44 11.80 -10.59
C GLN A 153 3.14 13.30 -10.45
N ALA A 154 2.22 13.84 -11.23
CA ALA A 154 1.82 15.24 -11.12
C ALA A 154 1.14 15.53 -9.78
N ASP A 155 0.23 14.66 -9.33
CA ASP A 155 -0.57 14.85 -8.12
C ASP A 155 0.22 14.56 -6.84
N PHE A 156 1.07 13.52 -6.82
CA PHE A 156 1.77 13.05 -5.62
C PHE A 156 3.28 13.37 -5.63
N LYS A 157 3.84 13.79 -6.78
CA LYS A 157 5.25 14.20 -6.93
C LYS A 157 6.21 13.11 -6.42
N ASP A 158 7.20 13.50 -5.62
CA ASP A 158 8.21 12.61 -5.03
C ASP A 158 7.64 11.57 -4.05
N ASN A 159 6.36 11.64 -3.74
CA ASN A 159 5.69 10.68 -2.87
C ASN A 159 5.12 9.48 -3.64
N PHE A 160 5.05 9.54 -4.97
CA PHE A 160 4.60 8.42 -5.79
C PHE A 160 5.73 7.45 -6.09
N ILE A 161 5.47 6.17 -5.89
CA ILE A 161 6.44 5.07 -6.09
C ILE A 161 5.74 3.93 -6.85
N ILE A 162 6.39 3.42 -7.89
CA ILE A 162 5.92 2.21 -8.57
C ILE A 162 6.44 0.99 -7.84
N GLU A 163 5.54 0.09 -7.48
CA GLU A 163 5.87 -1.19 -6.83
C GLU A 163 6.09 -2.27 -7.88
N ILE A 164 7.18 -2.99 -7.76
CA ILE A 164 7.49 -4.16 -8.55
C ILE A 164 7.46 -5.38 -7.64
N GLN A 165 6.66 -6.38 -7.99
CA GLN A 165 6.61 -7.67 -7.31
C GLN A 165 6.99 -8.77 -8.29
N ASP A 166 7.94 -9.61 -7.91
CA ASP A 166 8.26 -10.85 -8.63
C ASP A 166 7.88 -12.06 -7.75
N THR A 167 6.79 -12.71 -8.12
CA THR A 167 6.34 -13.95 -7.47
C THR A 167 6.50 -15.16 -8.38
N GLY A 168 7.20 -15.00 -9.52
CA GLY A 168 7.35 -16.03 -10.54
C GLY A 168 6.12 -16.24 -11.44
N LYS A 169 5.01 -15.50 -11.21
CA LYS A 169 3.85 -15.54 -12.10
C LYS A 169 4.19 -14.89 -13.45
N GLU A 170 3.62 -15.41 -14.55
CA GLU A 170 3.83 -14.86 -15.89
C GLU A 170 3.33 -13.41 -15.99
N SER A 171 2.20 -13.10 -15.37
CA SER A 171 1.67 -11.73 -15.30
C SER A 171 2.64 -10.73 -14.65
N HIS A 172 3.42 -11.16 -13.65
CA HIS A 172 4.43 -10.31 -13.02
C HIS A 172 5.63 -10.10 -13.94
N LYS A 173 6.05 -11.11 -14.70
CA LYS A 173 7.13 -10.96 -15.68
C LYS A 173 6.75 -9.99 -16.79
N ILE A 174 5.52 -10.08 -17.32
CA ILE A 174 4.99 -9.13 -18.32
C ILE A 174 5.03 -7.71 -17.73
N PHE A 175 4.50 -7.51 -16.53
CA PHE A 175 4.51 -6.20 -15.88
C PHE A 175 5.93 -5.65 -15.69
N ILE A 176 6.85 -6.48 -15.21
CA ILE A 176 8.25 -6.09 -15.00
C ILE A 176 8.91 -5.66 -16.32
N SER A 177 8.72 -6.43 -17.40
CA SER A 177 9.29 -6.10 -18.71
C SER A 177 8.71 -4.84 -19.34
N SER A 178 7.48 -4.45 -18.99
CA SER A 178 6.85 -3.22 -19.47
C SER A 178 7.24 -1.97 -18.68
N ILE A 179 7.68 -2.14 -17.42
CA ILE A 179 8.04 -1.01 -16.52
C ILE A 179 9.55 -0.76 -16.50
N LEU A 180 10.35 -1.81 -16.63
CA LEU A 180 11.81 -1.70 -16.64
C LEU A 180 12.34 -1.73 -18.07
N PRO A 181 13.28 -0.82 -18.42
CA PRO A 181 13.90 -0.78 -19.73
C PRO A 181 14.79 -1.99 -20.01
#